data_e25a3df954fd521d6ca1bf6307e06299
#
_entry.id   e25a3df954fd521d6ca1bf6307e06299
#
_cell.length_a   1.000
_cell.length_b   1.000
_cell.length_c   1.000
_cell.angle_alpha   90.00
_cell.angle_beta   90.00
_cell.angle_gamma   90.00
#
_symmetry.space_group_name_H-M   'P 1'
#
loop_
_entity.id
_entity.type
_entity.pdbx_description
1 polymer ?
#
loop_
_entity_poly.entity_id
_entity_poly.type
_entity_poly.pdbx_seq_one_letter_code
_entity_poly.pdbx_strand_id
1 'polypeptide(L)'
;GFDVTESDVVAPGTVLVIDPDHAGRLVTSTQPYDRMVAGIVAGAKGLGSGIRLGGEFDHNVALAGRVYCNVVAGEEAIRPGDLLTTSSVPGHAMKVGDHVRAQGAILGKAMEPLAAGEKGQILVLVTLQ
;
A
#
# COMPACT_ATOMS: atom_id res chain seq x y z
N GLY A 1 16.74 -1.16 10.60
CA GLY A 1 15.51 -0.53 10.19
C GLY A 1 15.42 -0.32 8.72
N PHE A 2 14.31 0.17 8.27
CA PHE A 2 14.08 0.52 6.87
C PHE A 2 14.10 2.03 6.70
N ASP A 3 14.70 2.48 5.60
CA ASP A 3 14.66 3.88 5.21
C ASP A 3 13.71 4.06 4.03
N VAL A 4 13.07 5.20 3.97
CA VAL A 4 12.30 5.60 2.81
C VAL A 4 13.19 6.48 1.95
N THR A 5 13.46 6.01 0.73
CA THR A 5 14.51 6.63 -0.08
C THR A 5 14.15 7.92 -0.77
N GLU A 6 12.94 8.06 -1.24
CA GLU A 6 12.63 9.15 -2.16
C GLU A 6 12.60 10.50 -1.52
N SER A 7 12.18 10.56 -0.34
CA SER A 7 12.20 11.78 0.40
C SER A 7 11.92 11.47 1.84
N ASP A 8 12.23 12.41 2.67
CA ASP A 8 11.92 12.29 4.07
C ASP A 8 10.43 12.49 4.34
N VAL A 9 9.67 12.83 3.30
CA VAL A 9 8.25 13.12 3.44
C VAL A 9 7.45 12.24 2.50
N VAL A 10 6.95 11.15 3.04
CA VAL A 10 6.04 10.25 2.34
C VAL A 10 4.69 10.32 3.03
N ALA A 11 3.68 10.70 2.28
CA ALA A 11 2.35 10.93 2.85
C ALA A 11 1.72 9.66 3.42
N PRO A 12 1.02 9.74 4.54
CA PRO A 12 0.23 8.61 5.03
C PRO A 12 -0.74 8.09 3.98
N GLY A 13 -0.86 6.78 3.91
CA GLY A 13 -1.68 6.11 2.91
C GLY A 13 -0.90 5.63 1.71
N THR A 14 0.36 6.00 1.58
CA THR A 14 1.20 5.64 0.43
C THR A 14 1.61 4.17 0.50
N VAL A 15 1.43 3.47 -0.62
CA VAL A 15 1.88 2.08 -0.77
C VAL A 15 3.37 2.06 -1.05
N LEU A 16 4.09 1.25 -0.30
CA LEU A 16 5.55 1.15 -0.39
C LEU A 16 5.98 -0.22 -0.89
N VAL A 17 7.10 -0.23 -1.61
CA VAL A 17 7.75 -1.45 -2.07
C VAL A 17 9.21 -1.44 -1.62
N ILE A 18 9.80 -2.62 -1.60
CA ILE A 18 11.24 -2.75 -1.33
C ILE A 18 12.00 -2.20 -2.53
N ASP A 19 13.01 -1.37 -2.25
CA ASP A 19 13.89 -0.86 -3.30
C ASP A 19 14.86 -1.97 -3.70
N PRO A 20 14.79 -2.48 -4.94
CA PRO A 20 15.67 -3.58 -5.35
C PRO A 20 17.13 -3.19 -5.48
N ASP A 21 17.41 -1.90 -5.60
CA ASP A 21 18.77 -1.40 -5.81
C ASP A 21 19.47 -0.94 -4.54
N HIS A 22 18.73 -0.78 -3.44
CA HIS A 22 19.29 -0.32 -2.18
C HIS A 22 18.76 -1.16 -1.03
N ALA A 23 19.60 -2.02 -0.49
CA ALA A 23 19.24 -2.94 0.58
C ALA A 23 18.65 -2.21 1.79
N GLY A 24 17.53 -2.71 2.27
CA GLY A 24 16.88 -2.19 3.47
C GLY A 24 16.06 -0.93 3.28
N ARG A 25 15.89 -0.46 2.05
CA ARG A 25 15.12 0.75 1.76
C ARG A 25 13.76 0.45 1.17
N LEU A 26 12.81 1.34 1.46
CA LEU A 26 11.47 1.30 0.89
C LEU A 26 11.26 2.53 0.03
N VAL A 27 10.54 2.35 -1.07
CA VAL A 27 10.21 3.44 -2.00
C VAL A 27 8.73 3.39 -2.33
N THR A 28 8.21 4.49 -2.86
CA THR A 28 6.84 4.57 -3.34
C THR A 28 6.61 3.58 -4.48
N SER A 29 5.51 2.85 -4.42
CA SER A 29 5.15 1.91 -5.48
C SER A 29 4.86 2.64 -6.79
N THR A 30 5.23 2.03 -7.92
CA THR A 30 5.03 2.64 -9.25
C THR A 30 4.57 1.63 -10.30
N GLN A 31 4.55 0.34 -9.98
CA GLN A 31 4.25 -0.70 -10.95
C GLN A 31 3.13 -1.60 -10.46
N PRO A 32 2.29 -2.10 -11.39
CA PRO A 32 1.23 -3.03 -11.00
C PRO A 32 1.81 -4.41 -10.66
N TYR A 33 1.15 -5.09 -9.73
CA TYR A 33 1.52 -6.45 -9.32
C TYR A 33 2.98 -6.57 -8.89
N ASP A 34 3.44 -5.62 -8.11
CA ASP A 34 4.85 -5.61 -7.67
C ASP A 34 5.03 -6.52 -6.47
N ARG A 35 5.81 -7.58 -6.65
CA ARG A 35 6.09 -8.55 -5.58
C ARG A 35 6.92 -7.96 -4.46
N MET A 36 7.52 -6.80 -4.67
CA MET A 36 8.30 -6.11 -3.65
C MET A 36 7.41 -5.32 -2.67
N VAL A 37 6.08 -5.44 -2.79
CA VAL A 37 5.17 -4.71 -1.90
C VAL A 37 5.50 -5.02 -0.45
N ALA A 38 5.58 -3.97 0.35
CA ALA A 38 6.08 -4.07 1.72
C ALA A 38 5.12 -3.53 2.78
N GLY A 39 4.24 -2.62 2.41
CA GLY A 39 3.31 -2.07 3.38
C GLY A 39 2.74 -0.73 2.96
N ILE A 40 2.13 -0.05 3.91
CA ILE A 40 1.45 1.23 3.70
C ILE A 40 1.90 2.19 4.78
N VAL A 41 2.16 3.43 4.43
CA VAL A 41 2.49 4.45 5.42
C VAL A 41 1.26 4.70 6.28
N ALA A 42 1.37 4.46 7.58
CA ALA A 42 0.28 4.62 8.52
C ALA A 42 0.05 6.08 8.89
N GLY A 43 -1.13 6.37 9.41
CA GLY A 43 -1.47 7.69 9.94
C GLY A 43 -2.49 8.46 9.13
N ALA A 44 -2.89 7.97 7.96
CA ALA A 44 -3.93 8.63 7.18
C ALA A 44 -5.23 8.65 7.99
N LYS A 45 -5.90 9.79 7.98
CA LYS A 45 -7.15 10.02 8.72
C LYS A 45 -7.01 9.74 10.22
N GLY A 46 -5.79 9.85 10.73
CA GLY A 46 -5.52 9.63 12.17
C GLY A 46 -5.60 8.20 12.63
N LEU A 47 -5.71 7.24 11.71
CA LEU A 47 -5.84 5.83 12.05
C LEU A 47 -4.54 5.09 11.82
N GLY A 48 -4.25 4.22 12.78
CA GLY A 48 -3.18 3.25 12.64
C GLY A 48 -1.84 3.81 13.05
N SER A 49 -1.26 3.16 14.03
CA SER A 49 0.09 3.48 14.45
C SER A 49 1.11 2.74 13.61
N GLY A 50 0.68 1.64 12.97
CA GLY A 50 1.58 0.76 12.26
C GLY A 50 2.66 0.20 13.16
N ILE A 51 3.61 -0.46 12.54
CA ILE A 51 4.80 -0.93 13.23
C ILE A 51 5.94 0.01 12.88
N ARG A 52 6.55 0.60 13.89
CA ARG A 52 7.70 1.45 13.67
C ARG A 52 8.91 0.57 13.37
N LEU A 53 9.48 0.75 12.21
CA LEU A 53 10.61 -0.01 11.74
C LEU A 53 11.88 0.83 11.87
N GLY A 54 12.72 0.49 12.84
CA GLY A 54 13.93 1.24 13.10
C GLY A 54 13.66 2.46 13.95
N GLY A 55 14.58 2.79 14.83
CA GLY A 55 14.39 3.82 15.84
C GLY A 55 14.37 5.25 15.32
N GLU A 56 14.82 5.47 14.10
CA GLU A 56 14.98 6.79 13.55
C GLU A 56 13.96 7.15 12.46
N PHE A 57 13.02 6.26 12.24
CA PHE A 57 11.99 6.53 11.26
C PHE A 57 10.98 7.54 11.76
N ASP A 58 10.72 8.53 10.94
CA ASP A 58 9.63 9.46 11.18
C ASP A 58 8.30 8.92 10.71
N HIS A 59 8.31 7.81 9.96
CA HIS A 59 7.12 7.21 9.40
C HIS A 59 6.89 5.84 9.97
N ASN A 60 5.64 5.56 10.32
CA ASN A 60 5.20 4.22 10.66
C ASN A 60 4.72 3.53 9.40
N VAL A 61 5.20 2.33 9.15
CA VAL A 61 4.76 1.52 8.04
C VAL A 61 3.88 0.40 8.56
N ALA A 62 2.65 0.33 8.06
CA ALA A 62 1.73 -0.73 8.43
C ALA A 62 2.07 -2.00 7.65
N LEU A 63 2.45 -3.05 8.36
CA LEU A 63 2.76 -4.37 7.81
C LEU A 63 1.61 -5.34 8.04
N ALA A 64 0.67 -4.98 8.89
CA ALA A 64 -0.49 -5.79 9.26
C ALA A 64 -1.54 -4.87 9.90
N GLY A 65 -2.77 -5.36 9.99
CA GLY A 65 -3.86 -4.62 10.63
C GLY A 65 -4.54 -3.64 9.69
N ARG A 66 -5.35 -2.77 10.27
CA ARG A 66 -6.18 -1.83 9.50
C ARG A 66 -5.46 -0.51 9.30
N VAL A 67 -5.50 -0.01 8.08
CA VAL A 67 -4.87 1.27 7.74
C VAL A 67 -5.62 1.90 6.56
N TYR A 68 -5.69 3.22 6.52
CA TYR A 68 -6.17 3.90 5.32
C TYR A 68 -5.09 3.91 4.26
N CYS A 69 -5.48 3.59 3.04
CA CYS A 69 -4.58 3.41 1.91
C CYS A 69 -5.09 4.18 0.71
N ASN A 70 -4.16 4.79 -0.01
CA ASN A 70 -4.48 5.39 -1.31
C ASN A 70 -4.81 4.28 -2.30
N VAL A 71 -5.97 4.37 -2.93
CA VAL A 71 -6.45 3.35 -3.85
C VAL A 71 -7.04 4.02 -5.08
N VAL A 72 -6.86 3.39 -6.22
CA VAL A 72 -7.45 3.81 -7.48
C VAL A 72 -8.38 2.71 -7.98
N ALA A 73 -9.61 3.08 -8.30
CA ALA A 73 -10.57 2.19 -8.94
C ALA A 73 -10.51 2.40 -10.45
N GLY A 74 -10.42 1.31 -11.20
CA GLY A 74 -10.48 1.35 -12.65
C GLY A 74 -11.92 1.25 -13.16
N GLU A 75 -12.15 0.41 -14.14
CA GLU A 75 -13.47 0.23 -14.72
C GLU A 75 -14.46 -0.41 -13.74
N GLU A 76 -13.97 -1.19 -12.81
CA GLU A 76 -14.79 -1.81 -11.78
C GLU A 76 -14.65 -1.09 -10.46
N ALA A 77 -15.75 -0.94 -9.74
CA ALA A 77 -15.74 -0.44 -8.37
C ALA A 77 -15.02 -1.44 -7.46
N ILE A 78 -14.43 -0.91 -6.40
CA ILE A 78 -13.85 -1.73 -5.35
C ILE A 78 -14.91 -1.95 -4.29
N ARG A 79 -15.02 -3.18 -3.82
CA ARG A 79 -15.99 -3.57 -2.79
C ARG A 79 -15.25 -4.14 -1.58
N PRO A 80 -15.84 -4.05 -0.40
CA PRO A 80 -15.25 -4.70 0.77
C PRO A 80 -14.99 -6.19 0.50
N GLY A 81 -13.80 -6.64 0.88
CA GLY A 81 -13.33 -8.01 0.63
C GLY A 81 -12.49 -8.17 -0.62
N ASP A 82 -12.49 -7.21 -1.52
CA ASP A 82 -11.67 -7.31 -2.72
C ASP A 82 -10.18 -7.29 -2.38
N LEU A 83 -9.43 -8.16 -3.05
CA LEU A 83 -7.98 -8.20 -2.91
C LEU A 83 -7.35 -7.01 -3.63
N LEU A 84 -6.33 -6.45 -3.00
CA LEU A 84 -5.62 -5.28 -3.52
C LEU A 84 -4.16 -5.61 -3.76
N THR A 85 -3.61 -4.99 -4.81
CA THR A 85 -2.19 -5.07 -5.16
C THR A 85 -1.69 -3.67 -5.52
N THR A 86 -0.42 -3.56 -5.85
CA THR A 86 0.15 -2.28 -6.31
C THR A 86 -0.39 -1.92 -7.69
N SER A 87 -0.36 -0.65 -8.02
CA SER A 87 -0.82 -0.15 -9.31
C SER A 87 0.25 0.70 -10.00
N SER A 88 -0.02 1.11 -11.22
CA SER A 88 0.85 2.04 -11.94
C SER A 88 0.73 3.47 -11.45
N VAL A 89 -0.29 3.77 -10.66
CA VAL A 89 -0.42 5.10 -10.05
C VAL A 89 0.47 5.15 -8.82
N PRO A 90 1.44 6.06 -8.77
CA PRO A 90 2.41 6.06 -7.68
C PRO A 90 1.75 6.07 -6.30
N GLY A 91 2.18 5.14 -5.45
CA GLY A 91 1.72 5.07 -4.07
C GLY A 91 0.28 4.61 -3.87
N HIS A 92 -0.39 4.13 -4.91
CA HIS A 92 -1.79 3.71 -4.86
C HIS A 92 -1.93 2.22 -5.11
N ALA A 93 -2.85 1.60 -4.39
CA ALA A 93 -3.25 0.22 -4.66
C ALA A 93 -4.39 0.19 -5.68
N MET A 94 -4.63 -0.99 -6.23
CA MET A 94 -5.77 -1.26 -7.10
C MET A 94 -6.33 -2.65 -6.81
N LYS A 95 -7.55 -2.90 -7.26
CA LYS A 95 -8.17 -4.22 -7.18
C LYS A 95 -7.39 -5.23 -8.03
N VAL A 96 -7.20 -6.42 -7.49
CA VAL A 96 -6.59 -7.51 -8.24
C VAL A 96 -7.53 -7.94 -9.37
N GLY A 97 -7.04 -7.84 -10.61
CA GLY A 97 -7.75 -8.35 -11.78
C GLY A 97 -7.14 -9.64 -12.29
N ASP A 98 -5.83 -9.76 -12.19
CA ASP A 98 -5.09 -10.95 -12.64
C ASP A 98 -4.57 -11.69 -11.41
N HIS A 99 -5.27 -12.75 -11.02
CA HIS A 99 -4.94 -13.48 -9.79
C HIS A 99 -3.64 -14.26 -9.88
N VAL A 100 -3.21 -14.61 -11.09
CA VAL A 100 -1.93 -15.30 -11.26
C VAL A 100 -0.78 -14.33 -11.02
N ARG A 101 -0.85 -13.13 -11.60
CA ARG A 101 0.17 -12.12 -11.38
C ARG A 101 0.20 -11.62 -9.94
N ALA A 102 -0.93 -11.71 -9.25
CA ALA A 102 -1.03 -11.20 -7.89
C ALA A 102 -0.34 -12.09 -6.85
N GLN A 103 0.05 -13.31 -7.20
CA GLN A 103 0.74 -14.19 -6.26
C GLN A 103 2.04 -13.56 -5.79
N GLY A 104 2.15 -13.38 -4.47
CA GLY A 104 3.30 -12.70 -3.88
C GLY A 104 3.25 -11.18 -3.95
N ALA A 105 2.20 -10.61 -4.55
CA ALA A 105 2.04 -9.17 -4.72
C ALA A 105 0.75 -8.63 -4.10
N ILE A 106 0.16 -9.38 -3.18
CA ILE A 106 -1.08 -8.96 -2.51
C ILE A 106 -0.74 -8.10 -1.29
N LEU A 107 -1.34 -6.93 -1.25
CA LEU A 107 -1.21 -5.98 -0.16
C LEU A 107 -2.20 -6.29 0.98
N GLY A 108 -3.43 -6.62 0.62
CA GLY A 108 -4.48 -6.86 1.60
C GLY A 108 -5.86 -6.85 0.97
N LYS A 109 -6.86 -6.58 1.79
CA LYS A 109 -8.25 -6.55 1.38
C LYS A 109 -8.89 -5.19 1.66
N ALA A 110 -9.71 -4.73 0.74
CA ALA A 110 -10.51 -3.53 0.97
C ALA A 110 -11.51 -3.78 2.09
N MET A 111 -11.68 -2.81 2.96
CA MET A 111 -12.70 -2.83 4.01
C MET A 111 -13.78 -1.79 3.74
N GLU A 112 -13.58 -0.94 2.76
CA GLU A 112 -14.51 0.10 2.35
C GLU A 112 -14.63 0.12 0.83
N PRO A 113 -15.76 0.59 0.30
CA PRO A 113 -15.94 0.66 -1.15
C PRO A 113 -15.27 1.89 -1.75
N LEU A 114 -15.00 1.81 -3.06
CA LEU A 114 -14.56 2.95 -3.87
C LEU A 114 -15.23 2.84 -5.22
N ALA A 115 -15.90 3.89 -5.65
CA ALA A 115 -16.63 3.87 -6.91
C ALA A 115 -15.70 3.75 -8.12
N ALA A 116 -16.21 3.14 -9.19
CA ALA A 116 -15.45 2.99 -10.43
C ALA A 116 -14.92 4.35 -10.91
N GLY A 117 -13.68 4.36 -11.36
CA GLY A 117 -13.02 5.55 -11.88
C GLY A 117 -12.53 6.54 -10.84
N GLU A 118 -12.72 6.26 -9.57
CA GLU A 118 -12.31 7.18 -8.51
C GLU A 118 -10.96 6.82 -7.90
N LYS A 119 -10.32 7.83 -7.32
CA LYS A 119 -9.17 7.67 -6.43
C LYS A 119 -9.59 8.15 -5.05
N GLY A 120 -9.09 7.51 -4.02
CA GLY A 120 -9.39 7.94 -2.66
C GLY A 120 -8.64 7.12 -1.64
N GLN A 121 -8.79 7.49 -0.39
CA GLN A 121 -8.26 6.71 0.72
C GLN A 121 -9.39 5.87 1.30
N ILE A 122 -9.17 4.57 1.35
CA ILE A 122 -10.12 3.64 1.94
C ILE A 122 -9.43 2.81 3.02
N LEU A 123 -10.24 2.30 3.94
CA LEU A 123 -9.74 1.40 4.97
C LEU A 123 -9.39 0.06 4.35
N VAL A 124 -8.19 -0.43 4.66
CA VAL A 124 -7.65 -1.67 4.12
C VAL A 124 -7.15 -2.54 5.27
N LEU A 125 -7.42 -3.83 5.19
CA LEU A 125 -6.82 -4.81 6.08
C LEU A 125 -5.55 -5.31 5.41
N VAL A 126 -4.40 -4.96 5.97
CA VAL A 126 -3.11 -5.35 5.41
C VAL A 126 -2.84 -6.81 5.74
N THR A 127 -2.69 -7.61 4.70
CA THR A 127 -2.38 -9.04 4.80
C THR A 127 -1.48 -9.39 3.63
N LEU A 128 -0.20 -9.10 3.78
CA LEU A 128 0.76 -9.33 2.69
C LEU A 128 0.85 -10.81 2.32
N GLN A 129 0.71 -11.08 1.04
CA GLN A 129 0.76 -12.45 0.53
C GLN A 129 1.49 -12.54 -0.80
#